data_5ecb9c8dfe882017fc9135741fd5fd3a
#
_entry.id   5ecb9c8dfe882017fc9135741fd5fd3a
#
_cell.length_a   1.000
_cell.length_b   1.000
_cell.length_c   1.000
_cell.angle_alpha   90.00
_cell.angle_beta   90.00
_cell.angle_gamma   90.00
#
_symmetry.space_group_name_H-M   'P 1'
#
loop_
_entity.id
_entity.type
_entity.pdbx_description
1 polymer ?
#
loop_
_entity_poly.entity_id
_entity_poly.type
_entity_poly.pdbx_seq_one_letter_code
_entity_poly.pdbx_strand_id
1 'polypeptide(L)'
;MNLATCHCRNKRCGRCGKMGNASTLQLHGSDRGAVRFRCATCGHVVFARTGTAYAGIRTDLPQYALGAKLLAEGLGVRATARIVEVDKDTVNRWLVCLGTHCTEVMAYHFRNLHIPECQLDELWTFVKKKEEQLTPLERMRDLHGDTWVWIAFAPISKLVPAWVAGKRTLQESKLLIHRLKSSTDGHIPFFTSDELPHYAAALLDVYGQTVVPPSPGKPGRPRTPYKVPPDDLLYASNSRLRKKASKMGVEAREFLRFANL
;
A
#
# COMPACT_ATOMS: atom_id res chain seq x y z
N MET A 1 -11.44 25.67 -9.55
CA MET A 1 -10.23 24.92 -9.99
C MET A 1 -9.36 25.86 -10.79
N ASN A 2 -8.07 25.92 -10.47
CA ASN A 2 -7.15 26.90 -11.06
C ASN A 2 -6.47 26.31 -12.31
N LEU A 3 -6.42 27.07 -13.42
CA LEU A 3 -5.70 26.71 -14.65
C LEU A 3 -4.20 26.42 -14.38
N ALA A 4 -3.63 27.04 -13.36
CA ALA A 4 -2.24 26.88 -12.98
C ALA A 4 -1.85 25.43 -12.57
N THR A 5 -2.83 24.62 -12.17
CA THR A 5 -2.60 23.22 -11.76
C THR A 5 -2.84 22.20 -12.88
N CYS A 6 -3.29 22.64 -14.04
CA CYS A 6 -3.57 21.79 -15.18
C CYS A 6 -2.43 21.81 -16.20
N HIS A 7 -2.20 20.70 -16.87
CA HIS A 7 -1.19 20.59 -17.94
C HIS A 7 -1.67 19.68 -19.07
N CYS A 8 -1.08 19.82 -20.25
CA CYS A 8 -1.32 18.92 -21.35
C CYS A 8 -0.78 17.51 -21.04
N ARG A 9 -1.61 16.47 -21.25
CA ARG A 9 -1.26 15.06 -20.94
C ARG A 9 -0.88 14.24 -22.18
N ASN A 10 -0.89 14.85 -23.36
CA ASN A 10 -0.42 14.17 -24.56
C ASN A 10 1.11 14.06 -24.53
N LYS A 11 1.63 12.84 -24.30
CA LYS A 11 3.06 12.54 -24.21
C LYS A 11 3.86 12.93 -25.46
N ARG A 12 3.19 13.03 -26.62
CA ARG A 12 3.81 13.47 -27.90
C ARG A 12 3.85 14.99 -28.06
N CYS A 13 3.29 15.74 -27.10
CA CYS A 13 3.28 17.21 -27.13
C CYS A 13 4.47 17.77 -26.38
N GLY A 14 5.24 18.68 -26.98
CA GLY A 14 6.36 19.37 -26.33
C GLY A 14 5.98 20.23 -25.12
N ARG A 15 4.66 20.36 -24.85
CA ARG A 15 4.10 21.06 -23.68
C ARG A 15 3.50 20.08 -22.65
N CYS A 16 3.71 18.78 -22.80
CA CYS A 16 3.25 17.79 -21.83
C CYS A 16 3.88 18.05 -20.45
N GLY A 17 3.06 18.02 -19.40
CA GLY A 17 3.51 18.24 -18.03
C GLY A 17 3.82 19.68 -17.62
N LYS A 18 3.86 20.65 -18.54
CA LYS A 18 4.15 22.04 -18.24
C LYS A 18 2.91 22.75 -17.67
N MET A 19 3.06 23.33 -16.47
CA MET A 19 2.00 24.01 -15.71
C MET A 19 2.25 25.53 -15.62
N GLY A 20 1.26 26.27 -15.09
CA GLY A 20 1.34 27.72 -14.86
C GLY A 20 1.55 28.48 -16.16
N ASN A 21 2.45 29.45 -16.16
CA ASN A 21 2.74 30.32 -17.33
C ASN A 21 3.36 29.55 -18.50
N ALA A 22 3.93 28.36 -18.28
CA ALA A 22 4.43 27.50 -19.34
C ALA A 22 3.34 26.60 -19.97
N SER A 23 2.13 26.59 -19.41
CA SER A 23 0.98 25.88 -19.94
C SER A 23 0.43 26.59 -21.18
N THR A 24 0.07 25.80 -22.19
CA THR A 24 -0.63 26.28 -23.40
C THR A 24 -2.09 25.88 -23.39
N LEU A 25 -2.66 25.59 -22.23
CA LEU A 25 -4.06 25.24 -22.07
C LEU A 25 -4.94 26.48 -22.14
N GLN A 26 -5.98 26.40 -22.95
CA GLN A 26 -7.01 27.41 -23.07
C GLN A 26 -8.35 26.86 -22.62
N LEU A 27 -9.20 27.68 -22.05
CA LEU A 27 -10.56 27.28 -21.67
C LEU A 27 -11.33 26.82 -22.92
N HIS A 28 -11.94 25.64 -22.85
CA HIS A 28 -12.65 25.00 -23.95
C HIS A 28 -14.07 24.57 -23.53
N GLY A 29 -14.71 25.39 -22.70
CA GLY A 29 -16.05 25.13 -22.19
C GLY A 29 -16.12 24.14 -21.04
N SER A 30 -17.29 23.58 -20.83
CA SER A 30 -17.55 22.59 -19.78
C SER A 30 -18.35 21.42 -20.34
N ASP A 31 -18.23 20.27 -19.69
CA ASP A 31 -19.04 19.10 -19.94
C ASP A 31 -19.52 18.54 -18.61
N ARG A 32 -20.85 18.49 -18.41
CA ARG A 32 -21.48 18.01 -17.17
C ARG A 32 -20.87 18.63 -15.90
N GLY A 33 -20.68 19.96 -15.92
CA GLY A 33 -20.10 20.72 -14.82
C GLY A 33 -18.58 20.58 -14.64
N ALA A 34 -17.90 19.79 -15.47
CA ALA A 34 -16.44 19.68 -15.47
C ALA A 34 -15.84 20.63 -16.52
N VAL A 35 -15.02 21.57 -16.07
CA VAL A 35 -14.31 22.49 -16.97
C VAL A 35 -13.34 21.74 -17.86
N ARG A 36 -13.32 22.08 -19.15
CA ARG A 36 -12.41 21.50 -20.16
C ARG A 36 -11.41 22.56 -20.61
N PHE A 37 -10.20 22.10 -20.85
CA PHE A 37 -9.13 22.89 -21.46
C PHE A 37 -8.65 22.21 -22.72
N ARG A 38 -8.28 22.99 -23.72
CA ARG A 38 -7.67 22.52 -24.96
C ARG A 38 -6.23 23.02 -25.04
N CYS A 39 -5.30 22.14 -25.35
CA CYS A 39 -3.92 22.52 -25.59
C CYS A 39 -3.80 23.23 -26.94
N ALA A 40 -3.33 24.48 -26.94
CA ALA A 40 -3.14 25.26 -28.17
C ALA A 40 -2.09 24.63 -29.11
N THR A 41 -1.13 23.87 -28.56
CA THR A 41 -0.06 23.27 -29.35
C THR A 41 -0.48 21.99 -30.08
N CYS A 42 -1.29 21.12 -29.43
CA CYS A 42 -1.60 19.80 -30.00
C CYS A 42 -3.10 19.48 -30.10
N GLY A 43 -3.95 20.41 -29.68
CA GLY A 43 -5.41 20.25 -29.70
C GLY A 43 -5.98 19.28 -28.66
N HIS A 44 -5.12 18.60 -27.87
CA HIS A 44 -5.57 17.64 -26.86
C HIS A 44 -6.46 18.30 -25.81
N VAL A 45 -7.59 17.67 -25.49
CA VAL A 45 -8.54 18.17 -24.49
C VAL A 45 -8.28 17.49 -23.15
N VAL A 46 -8.19 18.31 -22.10
CA VAL A 46 -7.96 17.88 -20.71
C VAL A 46 -9.10 18.40 -19.85
N PHE A 47 -9.65 17.57 -18.98
CA PHE A 47 -10.61 18.00 -17.98
C PHE A 47 -9.87 18.51 -16.74
N ALA A 48 -10.37 19.56 -16.11
CA ALA A 48 -9.81 20.14 -14.89
C ALA A 48 -9.68 19.12 -13.73
N ARG A 49 -10.54 18.09 -13.74
CA ARG A 49 -10.56 17.02 -12.73
C ARG A 49 -9.60 15.88 -13.04
N THR A 50 -8.96 15.86 -14.21
CA THR A 50 -8.05 14.76 -14.61
C THR A 50 -6.86 14.67 -13.67
N GLY A 51 -6.57 13.49 -13.13
CA GLY A 51 -5.50 13.26 -12.16
C GLY A 51 -5.87 13.62 -10.71
N THR A 52 -7.14 13.83 -10.45
CA THR A 52 -7.68 14.01 -9.10
C THR A 52 -8.61 12.84 -8.76
N ALA A 53 -8.94 12.67 -7.49
CA ALA A 53 -9.94 11.70 -7.04
C ALA A 53 -11.34 11.92 -7.65
N TYR A 54 -11.56 13.06 -8.31
CA TYR A 54 -12.82 13.41 -8.97
C TYR A 54 -12.85 13.05 -10.47
N ALA A 55 -11.79 12.49 -11.00
CA ALA A 55 -11.70 12.16 -12.42
C ALA A 55 -12.79 11.15 -12.81
N GLY A 56 -13.60 11.49 -13.81
CA GLY A 56 -14.70 10.61 -14.28
C GLY A 56 -15.95 10.60 -13.40
N ILE A 57 -15.97 11.28 -12.26
CA ILE A 57 -17.14 11.36 -11.38
C ILE A 57 -18.16 12.33 -11.98
N ARG A 58 -19.42 11.86 -12.12
CA ARG A 58 -20.54 12.64 -12.65
C ARG A 58 -21.37 13.31 -11.57
N THR A 59 -21.30 12.79 -10.35
CA THR A 59 -22.00 13.31 -9.18
C THR A 59 -21.46 14.70 -8.83
N ASP A 60 -22.30 15.51 -8.21
CA ASP A 60 -21.91 16.81 -7.69
C ASP A 60 -20.78 16.70 -6.66
N LEU A 61 -19.85 17.67 -6.69
CA LEU A 61 -18.64 17.59 -5.87
C LEU A 61 -18.91 17.59 -4.35
N PRO A 62 -19.80 18.40 -3.79
CA PRO A 62 -20.15 18.35 -2.38
C PRO A 62 -20.68 16.98 -1.96
N GLN A 63 -21.58 16.39 -2.75
CA GLN A 63 -22.17 15.07 -2.49
C GLN A 63 -21.13 13.96 -2.55
N TYR A 64 -20.24 13.99 -3.56
CA TYR A 64 -19.11 13.05 -3.65
C TYR A 64 -18.14 13.19 -2.47
N ALA A 65 -17.79 14.45 -2.10
CA ALA A 65 -16.89 14.72 -0.98
C ALA A 65 -17.47 14.25 0.36
N LEU A 66 -18.78 14.43 0.56
CA LEU A 66 -19.47 13.88 1.73
C LEU A 66 -19.39 12.36 1.74
N GLY A 67 -19.69 11.69 0.62
CA GLY A 67 -19.59 10.24 0.50
C GLY A 67 -18.17 9.72 0.78
N ALA A 68 -17.14 10.41 0.27
CA ALA A 68 -15.74 10.07 0.55
C ALA A 68 -15.40 10.18 2.04
N LYS A 69 -15.87 11.22 2.72
CA LYS A 69 -15.70 11.39 4.17
C LYS A 69 -16.38 10.27 4.95
N LEU A 70 -17.63 9.94 4.63
CA LEU A 70 -18.38 8.87 5.30
C LEU A 70 -17.69 7.51 5.14
N LEU A 71 -17.13 7.21 3.96
CA LEU A 71 -16.34 6.01 3.72
C LEU A 71 -15.04 6.01 4.53
N ALA A 72 -14.36 7.15 4.64
CA ALA A 72 -13.15 7.29 5.46
C ALA A 72 -13.42 7.11 6.95
N GLU A 73 -14.61 7.50 7.43
CA GLU A 73 -15.08 7.25 8.82
C GLU A 73 -15.54 5.79 9.05
N GLY A 74 -15.36 4.91 8.05
CA GLY A 74 -15.68 3.49 8.17
C GLY A 74 -17.15 3.12 7.89
N LEU A 75 -17.98 4.05 7.39
CA LEU A 75 -19.33 3.68 6.99
C LEU A 75 -19.31 2.75 5.78
N GLY A 76 -20.10 1.68 5.86
CA GLY A 76 -20.24 0.75 4.75
C GLY A 76 -20.94 1.39 3.54
N VAL A 77 -20.67 0.85 2.35
CA VAL A 77 -21.20 1.34 1.04
C VAL A 77 -22.70 1.59 1.04
N ARG A 78 -23.49 0.66 1.60
CA ARG A 78 -24.96 0.80 1.65
C ARG A 78 -25.45 1.92 2.57
N ALA A 79 -24.76 2.14 3.70
CA ALA A 79 -25.09 3.22 4.62
C ALA A 79 -24.73 4.57 3.98
N THR A 80 -23.54 4.69 3.40
CA THR A 80 -23.10 5.87 2.65
C THR A 80 -24.09 6.20 1.53
N ALA A 81 -24.49 5.21 0.72
CA ALA A 81 -25.42 5.40 -0.39
C ALA A 81 -26.77 5.99 0.07
N ARG A 82 -27.30 5.52 1.22
CA ARG A 82 -28.56 6.07 1.79
C ARG A 82 -28.41 7.50 2.28
N ILE A 83 -27.26 7.84 2.90
CA ILE A 83 -27.05 9.19 3.46
C ILE A 83 -26.84 10.22 2.34
N VAL A 84 -26.07 9.85 1.31
CA VAL A 84 -25.81 10.76 0.18
C VAL A 84 -26.83 10.64 -0.95
N GLU A 85 -27.88 9.86 -0.78
CA GLU A 85 -29.00 9.70 -1.73
C GLU A 85 -28.57 9.32 -3.14
N VAL A 86 -27.65 8.33 -3.24
CA VAL A 86 -27.20 7.78 -4.52
C VAL A 86 -27.29 6.25 -4.52
N ASP A 87 -27.25 5.64 -5.70
CA ASP A 87 -27.20 4.20 -5.81
C ASP A 87 -25.87 3.62 -5.25
N LYS A 88 -25.96 2.43 -4.61
CA LYS A 88 -24.81 1.73 -4.01
C LYS A 88 -23.69 1.44 -5.00
N ASP A 89 -24.02 1.21 -6.28
CA ASP A 89 -23.02 0.95 -7.31
C ASP A 89 -22.27 2.23 -7.70
N THR A 90 -22.90 3.39 -7.51
CA THR A 90 -22.23 4.69 -7.60
C THR A 90 -21.20 4.87 -6.50
N VAL A 91 -21.53 4.52 -5.24
CA VAL A 91 -20.59 4.55 -4.11
C VAL A 91 -19.46 3.54 -4.30
N ASN A 92 -19.73 2.34 -4.81
CA ASN A 92 -18.68 1.38 -5.17
C ASN A 92 -17.69 1.93 -6.19
N ARG A 93 -18.18 2.61 -7.23
CA ARG A 93 -17.31 3.29 -8.22
C ARG A 93 -16.47 4.38 -7.58
N TRP A 94 -17.04 5.15 -6.65
CA TRP A 94 -16.27 6.15 -5.89
C TRP A 94 -15.16 5.51 -5.08
N LEU A 95 -15.46 4.40 -4.39
CA LEU A 95 -14.47 3.68 -3.59
C LEU A 95 -13.28 3.20 -4.44
N VAL A 96 -13.55 2.67 -5.64
CA VAL A 96 -12.50 2.26 -6.59
C VAL A 96 -11.68 3.48 -7.04
N CYS A 97 -12.34 4.58 -7.42
CA CYS A 97 -11.63 5.81 -7.84
C CYS A 97 -10.77 6.39 -6.71
N LEU A 98 -11.30 6.44 -5.48
CA LEU A 98 -10.57 6.91 -4.31
C LEU A 98 -9.37 6.01 -4.03
N GLY A 99 -9.56 4.68 -4.00
CA GLY A 99 -8.47 3.73 -3.75
C GLY A 99 -7.35 3.82 -4.80
N THR A 100 -7.70 3.91 -6.07
CA THR A 100 -6.73 4.11 -7.15
C THR A 100 -5.94 5.41 -6.96
N HIS A 101 -6.64 6.51 -6.70
CA HIS A 101 -5.99 7.80 -6.47
C HIS A 101 -5.10 7.80 -5.22
N CYS A 102 -5.55 7.20 -4.12
CA CYS A 102 -4.72 7.03 -2.92
C CYS A 102 -3.43 6.25 -3.22
N THR A 103 -3.52 5.18 -4.01
CA THR A 103 -2.33 4.41 -4.43
C THR A 103 -1.34 5.27 -5.21
N GLU A 104 -1.82 6.12 -6.14
CA GLU A 104 -0.98 7.05 -6.90
C GLU A 104 -0.32 8.10 -5.99
N VAL A 105 -1.10 8.66 -5.03
CA VAL A 105 -0.61 9.64 -4.05
C VAL A 105 0.46 9.01 -3.15
N MET A 106 0.22 7.81 -2.64
CA MET A 106 1.22 7.07 -1.86
C MET A 106 2.50 6.80 -2.66
N ALA A 107 2.37 6.32 -3.90
CA ALA A 107 3.53 6.06 -4.77
C ALA A 107 4.35 7.33 -5.09
N TYR A 108 3.73 8.50 -5.04
CA TYR A 108 4.43 9.78 -5.24
C TYR A 108 5.10 10.29 -3.96
N HIS A 109 4.38 10.28 -2.83
CA HIS A 109 4.83 10.89 -1.57
C HIS A 109 5.67 9.96 -0.69
N PHE A 110 5.46 8.64 -0.79
CA PHE A 110 6.15 7.67 0.06
C PHE A 110 7.42 7.17 -0.65
N ARG A 111 8.40 8.06 -0.75
CA ARG A 111 9.73 7.79 -1.32
C ARG A 111 10.79 8.32 -0.38
N ASN A 112 11.86 7.55 -0.20
CA ASN A 112 12.99 7.92 0.67
C ASN A 112 12.52 8.26 2.11
N LEU A 113 11.55 7.52 2.62
CA LEU A 113 11.04 7.71 3.97
C LEU A 113 12.08 7.23 4.98
N HIS A 114 12.45 8.08 5.92
CA HIS A 114 13.19 7.65 7.09
C HIS A 114 12.22 7.07 8.13
N ILE A 115 12.26 5.77 8.33
CA ILE A 115 11.37 5.04 9.24
C ILE A 115 12.21 4.36 10.31
N PRO A 116 12.29 4.92 11.52
CA PRO A 116 13.08 4.32 12.60
C PRO A 116 12.45 3.04 13.16
N GLU A 117 11.11 2.97 13.18
CA GLU A 117 10.35 1.85 13.73
C GLU A 117 9.18 1.50 12.82
N CYS A 118 8.94 0.21 12.61
CA CYS A 118 7.86 -0.30 11.79
C CYS A 118 7.17 -1.49 12.45
N GLN A 119 5.87 -1.39 12.64
CA GLN A 119 5.01 -2.47 13.14
C GLN A 119 4.39 -3.20 11.96
N LEU A 120 4.48 -4.53 11.98
CA LEU A 120 3.91 -5.41 10.96
C LEU A 120 2.70 -6.12 11.56
N ASP A 121 1.57 -6.04 10.87
CA ASP A 121 0.32 -6.66 11.31
C ASP A 121 -0.53 -7.08 10.11
N GLU A 122 -1.54 -7.94 10.34
CA GLU A 122 -2.49 -8.32 9.33
C GLU A 122 -3.94 -8.27 9.83
N LEU A 123 -4.80 -7.66 9.02
CA LEU A 123 -6.24 -7.58 9.25
C LEU A 123 -6.95 -8.66 8.43
N TRP A 124 -7.70 -9.52 9.11
CA TRP A 124 -8.55 -10.50 8.45
C TRP A 124 -9.80 -9.86 7.85
N THR A 125 -10.13 -10.26 6.65
CA THR A 125 -11.40 -9.96 5.97
C THR A 125 -11.77 -11.12 5.03
N PHE A 126 -12.84 -10.97 4.26
CA PHE A 126 -13.22 -11.95 3.27
C PHE A 126 -13.85 -11.31 2.03
N VAL A 127 -13.73 -11.97 0.90
CA VAL A 127 -14.37 -11.58 -0.35
C VAL A 127 -15.60 -12.44 -0.55
N LYS A 128 -16.79 -11.81 -0.57
CA LYS A 128 -18.10 -12.40 -0.82
C LYS A 128 -18.56 -13.39 0.25
N LYS A 129 -17.78 -14.42 0.55
CA LYS A 129 -18.05 -15.46 1.57
C LYS A 129 -16.75 -15.75 2.34
N LYS A 130 -16.88 -16.21 3.60
CA LYS A 130 -15.74 -16.76 4.35
C LYS A 130 -15.27 -18.07 3.74
N GLU A 131 -13.99 -18.42 3.91
CA GLU A 131 -13.39 -19.65 3.38
C GLU A 131 -14.16 -20.90 3.75
N GLU A 132 -14.62 -21.00 5.01
CA GLU A 132 -15.39 -22.13 5.52
C GLU A 132 -16.75 -22.35 4.81
N GLN A 133 -17.31 -21.28 4.21
CA GLN A 133 -18.62 -21.29 3.53
C GLN A 133 -18.51 -21.53 2.02
N LEU A 134 -17.31 -21.71 1.51
CA LEU A 134 -17.06 -21.95 0.08
C LEU A 134 -17.36 -23.38 -0.30
N THR A 135 -18.02 -23.56 -1.44
CA THR A 135 -18.13 -24.87 -2.09
C THR A 135 -16.79 -25.30 -2.67
N PRO A 136 -16.56 -26.61 -2.91
CA PRO A 136 -15.30 -27.08 -3.53
C PRO A 136 -14.98 -26.37 -4.86
N LEU A 137 -16.00 -26.10 -5.68
CA LEU A 137 -15.83 -25.42 -6.96
C LEU A 137 -15.42 -23.94 -6.79
N GLU A 138 -15.99 -23.25 -5.80
CA GLU A 138 -15.63 -21.86 -5.49
C GLU A 138 -14.21 -21.76 -4.97
N ARG A 139 -13.75 -22.73 -4.14
CA ARG A 139 -12.34 -22.79 -3.67
C ARG A 139 -11.36 -23.00 -4.81
N MET A 140 -11.69 -23.87 -5.77
CA MET A 140 -10.83 -24.10 -6.95
C MET A 140 -10.67 -22.85 -7.82
N ARG A 141 -11.66 -21.96 -7.84
CA ARG A 141 -11.61 -20.71 -8.63
C ARG A 141 -10.84 -19.58 -7.93
N ASP A 142 -10.53 -19.71 -6.66
CA ASP A 142 -9.80 -18.76 -5.79
C ASP A 142 -10.25 -17.28 -5.90
N LEU A 143 -11.53 -17.06 -6.25
CA LEU A 143 -12.11 -15.72 -6.45
C LEU A 143 -12.80 -15.18 -5.19
N HIS A 144 -12.97 -16.02 -4.17
CA HIS A 144 -13.72 -15.73 -2.96
C HIS A 144 -13.02 -16.35 -1.76
N GLY A 145 -13.46 -16.01 -0.56
CA GLY A 145 -12.94 -16.57 0.67
C GLY A 145 -12.14 -15.57 1.49
N ASP A 146 -11.39 -16.08 2.43
CA ASP A 146 -10.62 -15.28 3.37
C ASP A 146 -9.51 -14.51 2.65
N THR A 147 -9.42 -13.25 3.01
CA THR A 147 -8.42 -12.31 2.48
C THR A 147 -7.82 -11.56 3.65
N TRP A 148 -6.53 -11.34 3.61
CA TRP A 148 -5.77 -10.63 4.64
C TRP A 148 -5.21 -9.34 4.07
N VAL A 149 -5.32 -8.27 4.84
CA VAL A 149 -4.68 -6.99 4.54
C VAL A 149 -3.44 -6.88 5.42
N TRP A 150 -2.29 -7.10 4.83
CA TRP A 150 -0.99 -6.97 5.47
C TRP A 150 -0.59 -5.52 5.51
N ILE A 151 -0.14 -5.03 6.65
CA ILE A 151 0.14 -3.61 6.90
C ILE A 151 1.52 -3.47 7.50
N ALA A 152 2.30 -2.54 6.96
CA ALA A 152 3.48 -1.99 7.60
C ALA A 152 3.11 -0.60 8.14
N PHE A 153 3.14 -0.43 9.44
CA PHE A 153 2.75 0.80 10.12
C PHE A 153 3.96 1.46 10.78
N ALA A 154 4.20 2.73 10.49
CA ALA A 154 5.23 3.54 11.12
C ALA A 154 4.62 4.35 12.29
N PRO A 155 4.79 3.91 13.55
CA PRO A 155 4.04 4.46 14.69
C PRO A 155 4.39 5.91 15.03
N ILE A 156 5.62 6.33 14.76
CA ILE A 156 6.09 7.71 15.02
C ILE A 156 5.41 8.70 14.08
N SER A 157 5.40 8.40 12.77
CA SER A 157 4.80 9.26 11.75
C SER A 157 3.31 8.99 11.51
N LYS A 158 2.78 7.88 12.07
CA LYS A 158 1.40 7.37 11.87
C LYS A 158 1.08 7.10 10.40
N LEU A 159 2.09 6.73 9.62
CA LEU A 159 1.94 6.38 8.21
C LEU A 159 1.81 4.86 8.02
N VAL A 160 1.15 4.47 6.94
CA VAL A 160 1.15 3.11 6.40
C VAL A 160 1.95 3.12 5.10
N PRO A 161 3.30 3.02 5.15
CA PRO A 161 4.15 3.14 3.97
C PRO A 161 3.98 1.99 2.98
N ALA A 162 3.53 0.82 3.42
CA ALA A 162 3.25 -0.31 2.57
C ALA A 162 2.07 -1.14 3.07
N TRP A 163 1.33 -1.71 2.13
CA TRP A 163 0.26 -2.68 2.40
C TRP A 163 0.13 -3.68 1.25
N VAL A 164 -0.41 -4.85 1.54
CA VAL A 164 -0.70 -5.91 0.57
C VAL A 164 -2.02 -6.56 0.94
N ALA A 165 -2.89 -6.81 -0.04
CA ALA A 165 -4.08 -7.63 0.14
C ALA A 165 -3.88 -8.98 -0.56
N GLY A 166 -4.14 -10.08 0.14
CA GLY A 166 -3.95 -11.42 -0.38
C GLY A 166 -4.23 -12.51 0.65
N LYS A 167 -3.72 -13.68 0.42
CA LYS A 167 -3.82 -14.81 1.35
C LYS A 167 -2.85 -14.66 2.53
N ARG A 168 -3.01 -15.47 3.59
CA ARG A 168 -2.08 -15.47 4.73
C ARG A 168 -0.90 -16.40 4.47
N THR A 169 -0.04 -16.01 3.52
CA THR A 169 1.13 -16.78 3.12
C THR A 169 2.43 -16.00 3.23
N LEU A 170 3.54 -16.72 3.18
CA LEU A 170 4.88 -16.13 3.16
C LEU A 170 5.10 -15.21 1.94
N GLN A 171 4.42 -15.48 0.83
CA GLN A 171 4.54 -14.70 -0.40
C GLN A 171 4.08 -13.25 -0.19
N GLU A 172 2.91 -13.06 0.43
CA GLU A 172 2.35 -11.75 0.71
C GLU A 172 3.19 -10.98 1.74
N SER A 173 3.70 -11.67 2.77
CA SER A 173 4.61 -11.03 3.74
C SER A 173 5.91 -10.57 3.08
N LYS A 174 6.51 -11.37 2.17
CA LYS A 174 7.67 -10.95 1.39
C LYS A 174 7.35 -9.74 0.51
N LEU A 175 6.19 -9.75 -0.17
CA LEU A 175 5.75 -8.63 -1.00
C LEU A 175 5.56 -7.34 -0.17
N LEU A 176 5.01 -7.45 1.04
CA LEU A 176 4.89 -6.32 1.98
C LEU A 176 6.26 -5.72 2.29
N ILE A 177 7.23 -6.56 2.70
CA ILE A 177 8.58 -6.10 3.08
C ILE A 177 9.33 -5.52 1.87
N HIS A 178 9.18 -6.09 0.67
CA HIS A 178 9.74 -5.51 -0.55
C HIS A 178 9.16 -4.13 -0.87
N ARG A 179 7.83 -3.95 -0.75
CA ARG A 179 7.19 -2.65 -0.95
C ARG A 179 7.67 -1.63 0.07
N LEU A 180 7.76 -2.02 1.34
CA LEU A 180 8.29 -1.16 2.40
C LEU A 180 9.71 -0.73 2.09
N LYS A 181 10.61 -1.67 1.78
CA LYS A 181 12.02 -1.38 1.43
C LYS A 181 12.13 -0.41 0.26
N SER A 182 11.25 -0.52 -0.73
CA SER A 182 11.25 0.39 -1.89
C SER A 182 10.76 1.82 -1.56
N SER A 183 10.07 2.01 -0.45
CA SER A 183 9.59 3.33 0.02
C SER A 183 10.52 4.02 1.01
N THR A 184 11.50 3.29 1.58
CA THR A 184 12.44 3.82 2.57
C THR A 184 13.72 4.39 1.93
N ASP A 185 14.49 5.13 2.71
CA ASP A 185 15.77 5.76 2.34
C ASP A 185 16.96 4.79 2.36
N GLY A 186 16.73 3.51 2.59
CA GLY A 186 17.76 2.47 2.74
C GLY A 186 18.10 2.14 4.18
N HIS A 187 17.68 2.95 5.16
CA HIS A 187 17.76 2.60 6.57
C HIS A 187 16.86 1.40 6.86
N ILE A 188 17.34 0.45 7.67
CA ILE A 188 16.55 -0.71 8.12
C ILE A 188 15.81 -0.34 9.39
N PRO A 189 14.45 -0.30 9.39
CA PRO A 189 13.69 0.00 10.59
C PRO A 189 13.87 -1.06 11.68
N PHE A 190 13.66 -0.67 12.93
CA PHE A 190 13.38 -1.64 13.97
C PHE A 190 11.97 -2.22 13.74
N PHE A 191 11.88 -3.53 13.54
CA PHE A 191 10.62 -4.20 13.25
C PHE A 191 10.01 -4.82 14.51
N THR A 192 8.68 -4.69 14.61
CA THR A 192 7.87 -5.40 15.61
C THR A 192 6.69 -6.09 14.93
N SER A 193 6.29 -7.27 15.40
CA SER A 193 5.08 -7.95 14.95
C SER A 193 4.50 -8.87 16.03
N ASP A 194 3.38 -9.49 15.72
CA ASP A 194 2.87 -10.66 16.43
C ASP A 194 3.74 -11.92 16.19
N GLU A 195 3.24 -13.08 16.59
CA GLU A 195 3.95 -14.37 16.49
C GLU A 195 3.96 -14.99 15.09
N LEU A 196 3.49 -14.32 14.05
CA LEU A 196 3.42 -14.93 12.73
C LEU A 196 4.83 -15.22 12.15
N PRO A 197 5.20 -16.50 11.93
CA PRO A 197 6.56 -16.87 11.50
C PRO A 197 6.96 -16.29 10.14
N HIS A 198 5.97 -15.91 9.31
CA HIS A 198 6.20 -15.38 7.96
C HIS A 198 6.99 -14.07 7.99
N TYR A 199 6.83 -13.23 9.02
CA TYR A 199 7.54 -11.96 9.10
C TYR A 199 9.06 -12.16 9.26
N ALA A 200 9.49 -13.03 10.17
CA ALA A 200 10.92 -13.31 10.34
C ALA A 200 11.55 -13.84 9.04
N ALA A 201 10.87 -14.78 8.36
CA ALA A 201 11.34 -15.34 7.10
C ALA A 201 11.35 -14.29 5.96
N ALA A 202 10.35 -13.39 5.90
CA ALA A 202 10.28 -12.33 4.91
C ALA A 202 11.38 -11.26 5.13
N LEU A 203 11.61 -10.87 6.38
CA LEU A 203 12.67 -9.92 6.74
C LEU A 203 14.07 -10.47 6.38
N LEU A 204 14.33 -11.74 6.71
CA LEU A 204 15.57 -12.42 6.32
C LEU A 204 15.71 -12.53 4.79
N ASP A 205 14.61 -12.77 4.07
CA ASP A 205 14.66 -12.86 2.62
C ASP A 205 14.99 -11.53 1.95
N VAL A 206 14.45 -10.41 2.46
CA VAL A 206 14.55 -9.09 1.82
C VAL A 206 15.78 -8.29 2.29
N TYR A 207 16.15 -8.39 3.56
CA TYR A 207 17.28 -7.66 4.14
C TYR A 207 18.51 -8.54 4.37
N GLY A 208 18.35 -9.87 4.41
CA GLY A 208 19.43 -10.80 4.68
C GLY A 208 20.56 -10.73 3.64
N GLN A 209 21.79 -10.90 4.13
CA GLN A 209 22.99 -10.98 3.31
C GLN A 209 23.20 -12.43 2.87
N THR A 210 23.45 -12.64 1.58
CA THR A 210 23.71 -13.96 1.05
C THR A 210 25.16 -14.39 1.34
N VAL A 211 25.31 -15.47 2.07
CA VAL A 211 26.62 -16.10 2.36
C VAL A 211 26.76 -17.33 1.48
N VAL A 212 27.84 -17.35 0.69
CA VAL A 212 28.25 -18.51 -0.09
C VAL A 212 29.33 -19.25 0.71
N PRO A 213 29.07 -20.47 1.23
CA PRO A 213 30.06 -21.23 1.98
C PRO A 213 31.26 -21.54 1.09
N PRO A 214 32.49 -21.49 1.61
CA PRO A 214 33.67 -21.86 0.86
C PRO A 214 33.60 -23.33 0.41
N SER A 215 34.13 -23.60 -0.78
CA SER A 215 34.20 -24.97 -1.31
C SER A 215 35.07 -25.83 -0.38
N PRO A 216 34.60 -27.02 -0.04
CA PRO A 216 35.36 -27.94 0.85
C PRO A 216 36.65 -28.52 0.22
N GLY A 217 37.02 -28.10 -1.02
CA GLY A 217 38.22 -28.57 -1.71
C GLY A 217 38.17 -30.02 -2.18
N LYS A 218 37.03 -30.69 -2.00
CA LYS A 218 36.79 -32.08 -2.46
C LYS A 218 35.73 -32.09 -3.56
N PRO A 219 35.82 -33.04 -4.53
CA PRO A 219 34.77 -33.25 -5.51
C PRO A 219 33.41 -33.50 -4.83
N GLY A 220 32.37 -32.83 -5.25
CA GLY A 220 31.03 -33.00 -4.69
C GLY A 220 30.10 -31.85 -5.08
N ARG A 221 28.82 -31.94 -4.66
CA ARG A 221 27.84 -30.88 -4.90
C ARG A 221 28.25 -29.60 -4.17
N PRO A 222 28.26 -28.44 -4.85
CA PRO A 222 28.49 -27.15 -4.19
C PRO A 222 27.53 -26.92 -3.01
N ARG A 223 28.01 -26.31 -1.94
CA ARG A 223 27.16 -25.93 -0.81
C ARG A 223 26.14 -24.89 -1.23
N THR A 224 24.91 -25.03 -0.77
CA THR A 224 23.85 -24.09 -1.08
C THR A 224 24.10 -22.77 -0.35
N PRO A 225 24.04 -21.63 -1.04
CA PRO A 225 24.05 -20.32 -0.38
C PRO A 225 22.89 -20.18 0.61
N TYR A 226 23.14 -19.50 1.71
CA TYR A 226 22.12 -19.18 2.72
C TYR A 226 22.16 -17.71 3.08
N LYS A 227 21.05 -17.21 3.67
CA LYS A 227 20.94 -15.82 4.11
C LYS A 227 21.18 -15.71 5.61
N VAL A 228 21.93 -14.68 6.00
CA VAL A 228 22.14 -14.30 7.40
C VAL A 228 21.61 -12.89 7.62
N PRO A 229 21.00 -12.59 8.79
CA PRO A 229 20.56 -11.23 9.08
C PRO A 229 21.79 -10.32 9.22
N PRO A 230 21.74 -9.10 8.66
CA PRO A 230 22.77 -8.10 8.94
C PRO A 230 22.64 -7.60 10.40
N ASP A 231 23.73 -7.03 10.94
CA ASP A 231 23.81 -6.62 12.35
C ASP A 231 22.81 -5.52 12.72
N ASP A 232 22.41 -4.69 11.78
CA ASP A 232 21.46 -3.59 11.91
C ASP A 232 19.99 -4.04 11.72
N LEU A 233 19.72 -5.29 11.34
CA LEU A 233 18.37 -5.83 11.28
C LEU A 233 17.87 -6.23 12.67
N LEU A 234 17.07 -5.37 13.27
CA LEU A 234 16.46 -5.61 14.58
C LEU A 234 14.98 -5.99 14.42
N TYR A 235 14.59 -7.09 15.04
CA TYR A 235 13.21 -7.60 15.01
C TYR A 235 12.79 -8.16 16.35
N ALA A 236 11.59 -7.77 16.82
CA ALA A 236 10.98 -8.29 18.04
C ALA A 236 9.57 -8.83 17.76
N SER A 237 9.27 -10.05 18.22
CA SER A 237 7.90 -10.58 18.24
C SER A 237 7.32 -10.53 19.65
N ASN A 238 6.04 -10.19 19.76
CA ASN A 238 5.35 -9.92 21.01
C ASN A 238 5.33 -11.12 22.00
N SER A 239 5.34 -12.36 21.48
CA SER A 239 5.33 -13.57 22.33
C SER A 239 6.63 -13.81 23.07
N ARG A 240 7.77 -13.56 22.43
CA ARG A 240 9.08 -13.70 23.07
C ARG A 240 9.27 -12.67 24.15
N LEU A 241 8.76 -11.46 23.95
CA LEU A 241 8.75 -10.40 24.97
C LEU A 241 7.91 -10.79 26.19
N ARG A 242 6.68 -11.30 26.00
CA ARG A 242 5.81 -11.74 27.11
C ARG A 242 6.39 -12.92 27.90
N LYS A 243 6.95 -13.93 27.22
CA LYS A 243 7.55 -15.10 27.87
C LYS A 243 8.81 -14.73 28.67
N LYS A 244 9.61 -13.77 28.19
CA LYS A 244 10.83 -13.32 28.87
C LYS A 244 10.50 -12.40 30.04
N ALA A 245 9.56 -11.48 29.87
CA ALA A 245 9.05 -10.59 30.95
C ALA A 245 8.44 -11.38 32.10
N SER A 246 7.63 -12.39 31.79
CA SER A 246 7.04 -13.29 32.82
C SER A 246 8.09 -14.08 33.61
N LYS A 247 9.25 -14.41 33.02
CA LYS A 247 10.35 -15.12 33.74
C LYS A 247 11.26 -14.19 34.52
N MET A 248 11.33 -12.91 34.23
CA MET A 248 12.28 -11.97 34.82
C MET A 248 11.65 -10.93 35.75
N GLY A 249 10.32 -10.87 35.86
CA GLY A 249 9.61 -9.91 36.72
C GLY A 249 9.85 -8.43 36.37
N VAL A 250 10.26 -8.15 35.10
CA VAL A 250 10.62 -6.81 34.62
C VAL A 250 9.72 -6.43 33.45
N GLU A 251 9.25 -5.18 33.39
CA GLU A 251 8.59 -4.62 32.21
C GLU A 251 9.57 -4.63 31.06
N ALA A 252 9.38 -5.56 30.13
CA ALA A 252 10.35 -5.86 29.08
C ALA A 252 10.25 -4.88 27.91
N ARG A 253 11.12 -3.90 27.86
CA ARG A 253 11.62 -3.28 26.63
C ARG A 253 13.02 -3.82 26.32
N GLU A 254 13.16 -5.13 26.17
CA GLU A 254 14.42 -5.72 25.73
C GLU A 254 14.36 -6.07 24.24
N PHE A 255 15.27 -5.47 23.49
CA PHE A 255 15.52 -5.70 22.08
C PHE A 255 16.10 -7.11 21.88
N LEU A 256 15.41 -7.95 21.11
CA LEU A 256 15.95 -9.24 20.68
C LEU A 256 16.70 -9.02 19.36
N ARG A 257 18.03 -9.14 19.39
CA ARG A 257 18.81 -9.40 18.19
C ARG A 257 18.36 -10.74 17.58
N PHE A 258 18.41 -10.87 16.26
CA PHE A 258 18.34 -12.16 15.58
C PHE A 258 19.52 -13.04 16.01
N ALA A 259 19.51 -13.47 17.25
CA ALA A 259 20.41 -14.49 17.73
C ALA A 259 19.65 -15.82 17.72
N ASN A 260 19.99 -16.69 16.81
CA ASN A 260 19.49 -18.04 16.59
C ASN A 260 18.25 -18.14 15.66
N LEU A 261 18.48 -17.97 14.36
CA LEU A 261 17.85 -18.81 13.34
C LEU A 261 18.86 -19.79 12.78
#